data_807a20c69280e0ea2ef38510407c89c8
#
_entry.id   807a20c69280e0ea2ef38510407c89c8
#
_cell.length_a   1.000
_cell.length_b   1.000
_cell.length_c   1.000
_cell.angle_alpha   90.00
_cell.angle_beta   90.00
_cell.angle_gamma   90.00
#
_symmetry.space_group_name_H-M   'P 1'
#
loop_
_entity.id
_entity.type
_entity.pdbx_description
1 polymer ?
#
loop_
_entity_poly.entity_id
_entity_poly.type
_entity_poly.pdbx_seq_one_letter_code
_entity_poly.pdbx_strand_id
1 'polypeptide(L)'
;VRRVAGRNTAQTRAVAPGMETLDVVVIGAGQAGLSAAHHLLRRGGLRFAILDAEEGPGGAWRHRWDSLTMAAVNGIRELPGMPEVDAADDEPAHRVVPAYFSDFEQRFSVRIQRPVRVTRVEEDPSADGPEPRPLLVHSVATDGTPRPLLRTRAVLNATGTWTRPFRPALPGAEEFHGTQLHTADYVRAEDFAGQRVAIVGGGISALGHLLEIAEVGETLWYTRREPVFQDLSFTEELGREAVAGVERRVREGLPVGSVVSHTGLVWTPPLRAAAQQGLLARRPMFTRLTPHGVVEADGTETALEAIVWATGFRHELRHLAPLGLRNRHGGIALDGTAVADDPRLHLLGYGPSASTIGANRAGRAAVNRLLKDLARVPVAA
;
A
#
# COMPACT_ATOMS: atom_id res chain seq x y z
N VAL A 1 47.66 -13.74 -3.30
CA VAL A 1 46.29 -13.30 -3.02
C VAL A 1 45.68 -12.75 -4.31
N ARG A 2 44.95 -13.59 -5.05
CA ARG A 2 44.24 -13.17 -6.29
C ARG A 2 42.81 -12.85 -5.95
N ARG A 3 42.41 -11.59 -6.15
CA ARG A 3 41.01 -11.15 -6.12
C ARG A 3 40.30 -11.71 -7.37
N VAL A 4 39.28 -12.56 -7.15
CA VAL A 4 38.34 -12.97 -8.18
C VAL A 4 37.22 -11.94 -8.19
N ALA A 5 37.21 -11.10 -9.21
CA ALA A 5 36.12 -10.22 -9.49
C ALA A 5 34.99 -11.00 -10.18
N GLY A 6 33.98 -11.39 -9.43
CA GLY A 6 32.75 -11.95 -9.99
C GLY A 6 31.97 -10.86 -10.74
N ARG A 7 32.03 -10.87 -12.06
CA ARG A 7 31.13 -10.10 -12.90
C ARG A 7 29.74 -10.72 -12.85
N ASN A 8 28.84 -10.10 -12.13
CA ASN A 8 27.42 -10.41 -12.16
C ASN A 8 26.84 -9.83 -13.46
N THR A 9 26.96 -10.58 -14.56
CA THR A 9 26.30 -10.25 -15.83
C THR A 9 24.83 -10.63 -15.69
N ALA A 10 24.00 -9.66 -15.28
CA ALA A 10 22.55 -9.73 -15.49
C ALA A 10 22.36 -9.89 -17.01
N GLN A 11 22.03 -11.11 -17.45
CA GLN A 11 21.64 -11.36 -18.85
C GLN A 11 20.34 -10.58 -19.11
N THR A 12 20.47 -9.44 -19.77
CA THR A 12 19.35 -8.75 -20.37
C THR A 12 18.77 -9.67 -21.44
N ARG A 13 17.62 -10.27 -21.16
CA ARG A 13 16.93 -11.16 -22.10
C ARG A 13 16.56 -10.29 -23.31
N ALA A 14 17.13 -10.54 -24.46
CA ALA A 14 16.82 -9.80 -25.68
C ALA A 14 15.33 -9.88 -25.97
N VAL A 15 14.73 -8.73 -26.32
CA VAL A 15 13.32 -8.64 -26.73
C VAL A 15 13.18 -9.40 -28.04
N ALA A 16 12.25 -10.36 -28.12
CA ALA A 16 12.01 -11.13 -29.32
C ALA A 16 11.52 -10.20 -30.46
N PRO A 17 12.06 -10.32 -31.68
CA PRO A 17 11.55 -9.58 -32.82
C PRO A 17 10.06 -9.88 -33.02
N GLY A 18 9.21 -8.82 -33.12
CA GLY A 18 7.76 -8.94 -33.33
C GLY A 18 6.92 -8.98 -32.04
N MET A 19 7.50 -8.67 -30.86
CA MET A 19 6.71 -8.52 -29.63
C MET A 19 5.70 -7.38 -29.78
N GLU A 20 4.42 -7.72 -29.60
CA GLU A 20 3.33 -6.76 -29.64
C GLU A 20 3.42 -5.78 -28.47
N THR A 21 3.29 -4.47 -28.75
CA THR A 21 3.31 -3.43 -27.74
C THR A 21 1.88 -3.16 -27.24
N LEU A 22 1.64 -3.35 -25.96
CA LEU A 22 0.40 -2.95 -25.30
C LEU A 22 0.36 -1.42 -25.14
N ASP A 23 -0.84 -0.85 -25.10
CA ASP A 23 -1.00 0.56 -24.78
C ASP A 23 -0.74 0.82 -23.29
N VAL A 24 -1.22 -0.10 -22.41
CA VAL A 24 -1.02 0.05 -20.98
C VAL A 24 -0.94 -1.30 -20.25
N VAL A 25 -0.10 -1.36 -19.21
CA VAL A 25 -0.11 -2.43 -18.21
C VAL A 25 -0.54 -1.84 -16.87
N VAL A 26 -1.56 -2.43 -16.25
CA VAL A 26 -1.98 -2.13 -14.88
C VAL A 26 -1.32 -3.14 -13.95
N ILE A 27 -0.63 -2.67 -12.92
CA ILE A 27 0.03 -3.52 -11.93
C ILE A 27 -0.70 -3.42 -10.60
N GLY A 28 -1.36 -4.50 -10.20
CA GLY A 28 -2.22 -4.59 -9.02
C GLY A 28 -3.70 -4.44 -9.37
N ALA A 29 -4.53 -5.32 -8.80
CA ALA A 29 -5.99 -5.34 -8.97
C ALA A 29 -6.73 -5.16 -7.64
N GLY A 30 -6.19 -4.34 -6.74
CA GLY A 30 -6.93 -3.75 -5.63
C GLY A 30 -7.87 -2.64 -6.12
N GLN A 31 -8.47 -1.89 -5.21
CA GLN A 31 -9.47 -0.87 -5.53
C GLN A 31 -9.05 0.12 -6.61
N ALA A 32 -7.81 0.62 -6.55
CA ALA A 32 -7.30 1.57 -7.54
C ALA A 32 -7.12 0.95 -8.93
N GLY A 33 -6.61 -0.28 -8.98
CA GLY A 33 -6.44 -1.04 -10.24
C GLY A 33 -7.76 -1.42 -10.86
N LEU A 34 -8.74 -1.87 -10.09
CA LEU A 34 -10.10 -2.18 -10.57
C LEU A 34 -10.82 -0.93 -11.08
N SER A 35 -10.67 0.21 -10.38
CA SER A 35 -11.19 1.48 -10.87
C SER A 35 -10.58 1.86 -12.22
N ALA A 36 -9.25 1.74 -12.38
CA ALA A 36 -8.60 1.99 -13.65
C ALA A 36 -9.08 1.02 -14.74
N ALA A 37 -9.20 -0.28 -14.43
CA ALA A 37 -9.70 -1.31 -15.33
C ALA A 37 -11.10 -0.99 -15.88
N HIS A 38 -12.02 -0.56 -15.00
CA HIS A 38 -13.36 -0.13 -15.41
C HIS A 38 -13.32 0.98 -16.46
N HIS A 39 -12.50 2.00 -16.21
CA HIS A 39 -12.41 3.14 -17.14
C HIS A 39 -11.70 2.78 -18.44
N LEU A 40 -10.72 1.87 -18.43
CA LEU A 40 -10.10 1.33 -19.65
C LEU A 40 -11.10 0.56 -20.49
N LEU A 41 -11.87 -0.35 -19.88
CA LEU A 41 -12.90 -1.14 -20.56
C LEU A 41 -13.99 -0.24 -21.17
N ARG A 42 -14.46 0.76 -20.42
CA ARG A 42 -15.50 1.68 -20.92
C ARG A 42 -15.05 2.55 -22.09
N ARG A 43 -13.77 2.88 -22.16
CA ARG A 43 -13.24 3.67 -23.28
C ARG A 43 -13.09 2.85 -24.55
N GLY A 44 -12.77 1.56 -24.41
CA GLY A 44 -12.51 0.69 -25.56
C GLY A 44 -11.29 1.10 -26.37
N GLY A 45 -10.93 0.29 -27.35
CA GLY A 45 -9.89 0.61 -28.34
C GLY A 45 -8.45 0.56 -27.82
N LEU A 46 -8.21 0.32 -26.55
CA LEU A 46 -6.88 0.14 -25.97
C LEU A 46 -6.57 -1.33 -25.74
N ARG A 47 -5.34 -1.74 -26.05
CA ARG A 47 -4.78 -3.04 -25.71
C ARG A 47 -4.12 -2.95 -24.35
N PHE A 48 -4.64 -3.64 -23.35
CA PHE A 48 -4.08 -3.58 -22.01
C PHE A 48 -4.04 -4.95 -21.32
N ALA A 49 -3.16 -5.08 -20.34
CA ALA A 49 -3.09 -6.21 -19.43
C ALA A 49 -3.19 -5.72 -17.98
N ILE A 50 -3.77 -6.55 -17.11
CA ILE A 50 -3.81 -6.33 -15.68
C ILE A 50 -3.11 -7.51 -15.02
N LEU A 51 -2.06 -7.20 -14.23
CA LEU A 51 -1.24 -8.18 -13.52
C LEU A 51 -1.46 -8.00 -12.02
N ASP A 52 -1.77 -9.07 -11.30
CA ASP A 52 -1.97 -9.03 -9.87
C ASP A 52 -1.25 -10.19 -9.17
N ALA A 53 -0.55 -9.88 -8.10
CA ALA A 53 0.25 -10.85 -7.36
C ALA A 53 -0.59 -11.74 -6.43
N GLU A 54 -1.83 -11.33 -6.14
CA GLU A 54 -2.75 -12.10 -5.31
C GLU A 54 -3.30 -13.32 -6.06
N GLU A 55 -3.74 -14.32 -5.30
CA GLU A 55 -4.37 -15.52 -5.86
C GLU A 55 -5.84 -15.29 -6.29
N GLY A 56 -6.46 -14.22 -5.76
CA GLY A 56 -7.87 -13.92 -6.01
C GLY A 56 -8.22 -12.45 -5.78
N PRO A 57 -9.48 -12.07 -5.97
CA PRO A 57 -9.99 -10.71 -5.75
C PRO A 57 -9.80 -10.23 -4.31
N GLY A 58 -9.74 -8.91 -4.12
CA GLY A 58 -9.75 -8.27 -2.80
C GLY A 58 -8.48 -7.48 -2.46
N GLY A 59 -7.35 -7.73 -3.11
CA GLY A 59 -6.09 -7.06 -2.82
C GLY A 59 -5.75 -7.13 -1.33
N ALA A 60 -5.35 -6.00 -0.72
CA ALA A 60 -4.98 -5.94 0.70
C ALA A 60 -6.10 -6.35 1.69
N TRP A 61 -7.36 -6.37 1.27
CA TRP A 61 -8.48 -6.76 2.15
C TRP A 61 -8.48 -8.24 2.47
N ARG A 62 -7.95 -9.09 1.60
CA ARG A 62 -7.82 -10.55 1.81
C ARG A 62 -7.01 -10.91 3.07
N HIS A 63 -6.14 -10.01 3.49
CA HIS A 63 -5.14 -10.22 4.54
C HIS A 63 -5.49 -9.48 5.84
N ARG A 64 -6.73 -9.00 5.98
CA ARG A 64 -7.17 -8.35 7.21
C ARG A 64 -7.56 -9.39 8.25
N TRP A 65 -7.40 -9.03 9.51
CA TRP A 65 -7.75 -9.87 10.67
C TRP A 65 -9.27 -9.97 10.86
N ASP A 66 -9.69 -11.02 11.53
CA ASP A 66 -11.11 -11.42 11.65
C ASP A 66 -11.97 -10.37 12.35
N SER A 67 -11.44 -9.73 13.41
CA SER A 67 -12.15 -8.71 14.20
C SER A 67 -12.28 -7.35 13.48
N LEU A 68 -11.63 -7.15 12.33
CA LEU A 68 -11.86 -5.96 11.52
C LEU A 68 -13.19 -6.08 10.76
N THR A 69 -14.28 -5.69 11.42
CA THR A 69 -15.64 -5.74 10.88
C THR A 69 -15.94 -4.56 9.96
N MET A 70 -17.06 -4.65 9.21
CA MET A 70 -17.51 -3.58 8.33
C MET A 70 -17.82 -2.29 9.06
N ALA A 71 -18.29 -2.33 10.31
CA ALA A 71 -18.46 -1.16 11.17
C ALA A 71 -17.12 -0.48 11.55
N ALA A 72 -16.05 -1.27 11.67
CA ALA A 72 -14.76 -0.76 12.11
C ALA A 72 -13.92 -0.16 10.98
N VAL A 73 -14.25 -0.46 9.71
CA VAL A 73 -13.53 0.13 8.57
C VAL A 73 -14.04 1.55 8.28
N ASN A 74 -13.14 2.47 7.91
CA ASN A 74 -13.47 3.85 7.57
C ASN A 74 -14.14 3.97 6.19
N GLY A 75 -15.22 3.21 5.98
CA GLY A 75 -16.02 3.17 4.76
C GLY A 75 -15.30 2.55 3.56
N ILE A 76 -15.94 1.56 2.96
CA ILE A 76 -15.59 1.05 1.65
C ILE A 76 -16.39 1.88 0.64
N ARG A 77 -15.70 2.54 -0.27
CA ARG A 77 -16.37 3.28 -1.34
C ARG A 77 -16.63 2.37 -2.52
N GLU A 78 -17.81 2.53 -3.09
CA GLU A 78 -18.29 1.76 -4.22
C GLU A 78 -17.27 1.81 -5.37
N LEU A 79 -16.99 0.66 -5.96
CA LEU A 79 -16.26 0.60 -7.22
C LEU A 79 -17.11 1.23 -8.35
N PRO A 80 -16.48 1.85 -9.36
CA PRO A 80 -17.23 2.52 -10.43
C PRO A 80 -18.24 1.61 -11.12
N GLY A 81 -19.52 2.00 -11.08
CA GLY A 81 -20.61 1.24 -11.69
C GLY A 81 -21.17 0.09 -10.83
N MET A 82 -20.72 -0.04 -9.60
CA MET A 82 -21.29 -0.94 -8.59
C MET A 82 -22.19 -0.17 -7.61
N PRO A 83 -23.15 -0.86 -6.96
CA PRO A 83 -23.87 -0.33 -5.81
C PRO A 83 -22.93 -0.21 -4.59
N GLU A 84 -23.44 0.40 -3.52
CA GLU A 84 -22.80 0.33 -2.20
C GLU A 84 -22.60 -1.12 -1.76
N VAL A 85 -21.61 -1.31 -0.90
CA VAL A 85 -21.36 -2.63 -0.29
C VAL A 85 -22.52 -2.91 0.68
N ASP A 86 -23.31 -3.94 0.38
CA ASP A 86 -24.39 -4.41 1.25
C ASP A 86 -23.83 -5.51 2.16
N ALA A 87 -23.65 -5.19 3.43
CA ALA A 87 -23.13 -6.09 4.45
C ALA A 87 -23.53 -5.64 5.84
N ALA A 88 -23.70 -6.57 6.76
CA ALA A 88 -23.94 -6.27 8.15
C ALA A 88 -22.70 -5.69 8.82
N ASP A 89 -22.91 -4.85 9.84
CA ASP A 89 -21.85 -4.14 10.55
C ASP A 89 -20.83 -5.08 11.23
N ASP A 90 -21.26 -6.26 11.65
CA ASP A 90 -20.45 -7.28 12.33
C ASP A 90 -19.74 -8.25 11.38
N GLU A 91 -20.00 -8.18 10.06
CA GLU A 91 -19.32 -9.03 9.10
C GLU A 91 -17.83 -8.67 8.95
N PRO A 92 -16.93 -9.67 8.90
CA PRO A 92 -15.50 -9.44 8.72
C PRO A 92 -15.19 -8.84 7.33
N ALA A 93 -14.49 -7.70 7.32
CA ALA A 93 -14.16 -6.99 6.08
C ALA A 93 -13.32 -7.83 5.10
N HIS A 94 -12.50 -8.77 5.60
CA HIS A 94 -11.68 -9.66 4.78
C HIS A 94 -12.52 -10.70 4.00
N ARG A 95 -13.79 -10.89 4.33
CA ARG A 95 -14.75 -11.71 3.58
C ARG A 95 -15.60 -10.87 2.64
N VAL A 96 -16.18 -9.81 3.16
CA VAL A 96 -17.12 -8.95 2.43
C VAL A 96 -16.43 -8.25 1.25
N VAL A 97 -15.30 -7.59 1.47
CA VAL A 97 -14.67 -6.77 0.43
C VAL A 97 -14.09 -7.59 -0.72
N PRO A 98 -13.42 -8.75 -0.49
CA PRO A 98 -13.03 -9.64 -1.58
C PRO A 98 -14.20 -10.19 -2.40
N ALA A 99 -15.31 -10.54 -1.76
CA ALA A 99 -16.52 -10.97 -2.47
C ALA A 99 -17.06 -9.85 -3.36
N TYR A 100 -17.17 -8.63 -2.85
CA TYR A 100 -17.59 -7.45 -3.60
C TYR A 100 -16.66 -7.15 -4.80
N PHE A 101 -15.34 -7.31 -4.64
CA PHE A 101 -14.39 -7.16 -5.76
C PHE A 101 -14.54 -8.29 -6.78
N SER A 102 -14.84 -9.52 -6.34
CA SER A 102 -15.14 -10.64 -7.23
C SER A 102 -16.37 -10.36 -8.09
N ASP A 103 -17.44 -9.85 -7.49
CA ASP A 103 -18.67 -9.48 -8.21
C ASP A 103 -18.40 -8.39 -9.25
N PHE A 104 -17.55 -7.41 -8.89
CA PHE A 104 -17.10 -6.39 -9.84
C PHE A 104 -16.39 -6.99 -11.04
N GLU A 105 -15.43 -7.87 -10.81
CA GLU A 105 -14.64 -8.52 -11.87
C GLU A 105 -15.54 -9.33 -12.81
N GLN A 106 -16.50 -10.06 -12.25
CA GLN A 106 -17.48 -10.83 -13.03
C GLN A 106 -18.42 -9.93 -13.82
N ARG A 107 -19.01 -8.93 -13.17
CA ARG A 107 -19.99 -8.00 -13.77
C ARG A 107 -19.42 -7.26 -14.97
N PHE A 108 -18.17 -6.83 -14.88
CA PHE A 108 -17.51 -6.08 -15.95
C PHE A 108 -16.58 -6.94 -16.80
N SER A 109 -16.58 -8.28 -16.61
CA SER A 109 -15.71 -9.22 -17.33
C SER A 109 -14.25 -8.77 -17.35
N VAL A 110 -13.74 -8.29 -16.20
CA VAL A 110 -12.37 -7.82 -16.05
C VAL A 110 -11.42 -9.02 -16.08
N ARG A 111 -10.56 -9.09 -17.10
CA ARG A 111 -9.56 -10.16 -17.23
C ARG A 111 -8.26 -9.78 -16.51
N ILE A 112 -7.98 -10.47 -15.42
CA ILE A 112 -6.78 -10.24 -14.61
C ILE A 112 -5.90 -11.49 -14.65
N GLN A 113 -4.62 -11.30 -14.90
CA GLN A 113 -3.63 -12.36 -14.82
C GLN A 113 -3.20 -12.50 -13.35
N ARG A 114 -3.54 -13.63 -12.73
CA ARG A 114 -3.26 -14.00 -11.34
C ARG A 114 -2.81 -15.46 -11.24
N PRO A 115 -1.96 -15.79 -10.28
CA PRO A 115 -1.07 -14.90 -9.55
C PRO A 115 0.15 -14.55 -10.41
N VAL A 116 0.39 -13.25 -10.59
CA VAL A 116 1.52 -12.74 -11.39
C VAL A 116 2.17 -11.56 -10.67
N ARG A 117 3.38 -11.73 -10.19
CA ARG A 117 4.13 -10.68 -9.50
C ARG A 117 5.08 -9.96 -10.46
N VAL A 118 4.88 -8.67 -10.65
CA VAL A 118 5.82 -7.82 -11.39
C VAL A 118 7.06 -7.60 -10.54
N THR A 119 8.22 -7.86 -11.10
CA THR A 119 9.51 -7.77 -10.41
C THR A 119 10.36 -6.59 -10.87
N ARG A 120 10.15 -6.13 -12.12
CA ARG A 120 10.94 -5.05 -12.71
C ARG A 120 10.17 -4.37 -13.84
N VAL A 121 10.28 -3.06 -13.90
CA VAL A 121 9.88 -2.23 -15.04
C VAL A 121 11.08 -1.38 -15.43
N GLU A 122 11.40 -1.36 -16.72
CA GLU A 122 12.52 -0.61 -17.25
C GLU A 122 12.20 -0.11 -18.66
N GLU A 123 12.97 0.82 -19.18
CA GLU A 123 12.88 1.23 -20.58
C GLU A 123 13.36 0.11 -21.50
N ASP A 124 12.74 -0.01 -22.66
CA ASP A 124 13.19 -0.94 -23.69
C ASP A 124 14.47 -0.42 -24.37
N PRO A 125 15.63 -1.02 -24.08
CA PRO A 125 16.90 -0.57 -24.65
C PRO A 125 17.01 -0.88 -26.13
N SER A 126 16.17 -1.77 -26.67
CA SER A 126 16.17 -2.18 -28.08
C SER A 126 15.22 -1.38 -28.94
N ALA A 127 14.44 -0.45 -28.34
CA ALA A 127 13.53 0.38 -29.13
C ALA A 127 14.29 1.45 -29.92
N ASP A 128 14.18 1.36 -31.22
CA ASP A 128 14.59 2.42 -32.14
C ASP A 128 13.45 3.42 -32.30
N GLY A 129 13.77 4.71 -32.35
CA GLY A 129 12.76 5.75 -32.59
C GLY A 129 12.82 6.89 -31.58
N PRO A 130 11.92 7.88 -31.75
CA PRO A 130 11.89 9.04 -30.86
C PRO A 130 11.44 8.66 -29.45
N GLU A 131 11.95 9.38 -28.45
CA GLU A 131 11.50 9.33 -27.08
C GLU A 131 10.01 9.74 -26.95
N PRO A 132 9.25 9.18 -26.00
CA PRO A 132 9.67 8.23 -24.98
C PRO A 132 9.63 6.77 -25.47
N ARG A 133 10.66 6.00 -25.11
CA ARG A 133 10.75 4.56 -25.41
C ARG A 133 9.65 3.77 -24.72
N PRO A 134 9.19 2.63 -25.29
CA PRO A 134 8.33 1.70 -24.57
C PRO A 134 8.95 1.17 -23.28
N LEU A 135 8.11 0.69 -22.38
CA LEU A 135 8.52 0.06 -21.14
C LEU A 135 8.46 -1.46 -21.26
N LEU A 136 9.40 -2.14 -20.63
CA LEU A 136 9.41 -3.60 -20.46
C LEU A 136 8.95 -3.95 -19.04
N VAL A 137 7.98 -4.84 -18.94
CA VAL A 137 7.43 -5.32 -17.66
C VAL A 137 7.80 -6.78 -17.47
N HIS A 138 8.70 -7.04 -16.52
CA HIS A 138 9.13 -8.37 -16.11
C HIS A 138 8.26 -8.87 -14.97
N SER A 139 7.80 -10.11 -15.07
CA SER A 139 6.97 -10.72 -14.05
C SER A 139 7.29 -12.20 -13.85
N VAL A 140 6.88 -12.73 -12.71
CA VAL A 140 7.03 -14.12 -12.32
C VAL A 140 5.71 -14.68 -11.80
N ALA A 141 5.54 -15.99 -11.93
CA ALA A 141 4.49 -16.73 -11.24
C ALA A 141 4.84 -16.89 -9.75
N THR A 142 3.94 -17.47 -8.95
CA THR A 142 4.13 -17.68 -7.50
C THR A 142 5.36 -18.53 -7.18
N ASP A 143 5.67 -19.51 -8.02
CA ASP A 143 6.84 -20.38 -7.88
C ASP A 143 8.16 -19.74 -8.33
N GLY A 144 8.12 -18.46 -8.73
CA GLY A 144 9.28 -17.73 -9.24
C GLY A 144 9.57 -17.94 -10.73
N THR A 145 8.81 -18.79 -11.43
CA THR A 145 8.99 -19.01 -12.88
C THR A 145 8.75 -17.70 -13.66
N PRO A 146 9.70 -17.29 -14.51
CA PRO A 146 9.52 -16.09 -15.34
C PRO A 146 8.33 -16.23 -16.29
N ARG A 147 7.50 -15.19 -16.33
CA ARG A 147 6.39 -15.06 -17.29
C ARG A 147 6.88 -14.38 -18.56
N PRO A 148 6.11 -14.46 -19.67
CA PRO A 148 6.43 -13.72 -20.87
C PRO A 148 6.64 -12.23 -20.57
N LEU A 149 7.67 -11.66 -21.17
CA LEU A 149 7.96 -10.24 -21.09
C LEU A 149 6.86 -9.45 -21.81
N LEU A 150 6.34 -8.40 -21.16
CA LEU A 150 5.37 -7.51 -21.78
C LEU A 150 6.07 -6.18 -22.16
N ARG A 151 5.76 -5.70 -23.36
CA ARG A 151 6.15 -4.38 -23.86
C ARG A 151 4.93 -3.48 -23.78
N THR A 152 5.08 -2.25 -23.28
CA THR A 152 3.95 -1.34 -23.11
C THR A 152 4.34 0.12 -23.30
N ARG A 153 3.39 0.95 -23.71
CA ARG A 153 3.58 2.41 -23.83
C ARG A 153 3.44 3.12 -22.49
N ALA A 154 2.66 2.55 -21.55
CA ALA A 154 2.46 3.14 -20.24
C ALA A 154 2.19 2.08 -19.15
N VAL A 155 2.41 2.46 -17.90
CA VAL A 155 2.14 1.65 -16.70
C VAL A 155 1.27 2.44 -15.73
N LEU A 156 0.17 1.83 -15.28
CA LEU A 156 -0.62 2.28 -14.13
C LEU A 156 -0.26 1.43 -12.93
N ASN A 157 0.57 1.95 -12.04
CA ASN A 157 0.98 1.23 -10.84
C ASN A 157 -0.05 1.38 -9.72
N ALA A 158 -0.71 0.29 -9.35
CA ALA A 158 -1.75 0.22 -8.32
C ALA A 158 -1.42 -0.83 -7.23
N THR A 159 -0.13 -1.04 -6.95
CA THR A 159 0.38 -2.09 -6.05
C THR A 159 0.13 -1.82 -4.57
N GLY A 160 -0.29 -0.62 -4.20
CA GLY A 160 -0.60 -0.25 -2.81
C GLY A 160 0.63 -0.31 -1.89
N THR A 161 0.37 -0.72 -0.63
CA THR A 161 1.37 -0.68 0.44
C THR A 161 1.48 -1.98 1.24
N TRP A 162 0.49 -2.87 1.16
CA TRP A 162 0.33 -4.01 2.07
C TRP A 162 1.54 -4.93 2.14
N THR A 163 2.19 -5.19 1.03
CA THR A 163 3.38 -6.05 0.91
C THR A 163 4.68 -5.38 1.40
N ARG A 164 4.58 -4.16 1.94
CA ARG A 164 5.71 -3.38 2.47
C ARG A 164 5.47 -2.89 3.90
N PRO A 165 5.23 -3.80 4.88
CA PRO A 165 5.18 -3.43 6.28
C PRO A 165 6.49 -2.75 6.71
N PHE A 166 6.39 -1.74 7.55
CA PHE A 166 7.55 -1.01 8.06
C PHE A 166 7.79 -1.36 9.53
N ARG A 167 8.91 -1.99 9.82
CA ARG A 167 9.43 -2.17 11.17
C ARG A 167 10.65 -1.27 11.36
N PRO A 168 10.74 -0.46 12.41
CA PRO A 168 11.95 0.31 12.69
C PRO A 168 13.09 -0.63 13.06
N ALA A 169 14.29 -0.33 12.57
CA ALA A 169 15.49 -1.02 13.03
C ALA A 169 15.86 -0.48 14.43
N LEU A 170 15.92 -1.35 15.42
CA LEU A 170 16.30 -1.03 16.79
C LEU A 170 17.37 -2.00 17.27
N PRO A 171 18.34 -1.54 18.09
CA PRO A 171 19.33 -2.40 18.70
C PRO A 171 18.65 -3.50 19.53
N GLY A 172 19.20 -4.72 19.50
CA GLY A 172 18.70 -5.86 20.24
C GLY A 172 17.44 -6.52 19.68
N ALA A 173 16.92 -6.09 18.52
CA ALA A 173 15.67 -6.63 17.97
C ALA A 173 15.78 -8.15 17.65
N GLU A 174 16.97 -8.64 17.28
CA GLU A 174 17.22 -10.06 17.02
C GLU A 174 17.44 -10.89 18.29
N GLU A 175 17.71 -10.23 19.43
CA GLU A 175 17.94 -10.86 20.72
C GLU A 175 16.64 -11.11 21.50
N PHE A 176 15.57 -10.43 21.14
CA PHE A 176 14.29 -10.54 21.83
C PHE A 176 13.65 -11.91 21.63
N HIS A 177 13.43 -12.64 22.72
CA HIS A 177 12.90 -14.01 22.71
C HIS A 177 11.38 -14.07 22.59
N GLY A 178 10.68 -12.96 22.81
CA GLY A 178 9.24 -12.87 22.66
C GLY A 178 8.79 -12.77 21.21
N THR A 179 7.48 -12.68 21.02
CA THR A 179 6.88 -12.55 19.68
C THR A 179 7.01 -11.12 19.16
N GLN A 180 7.51 -10.97 17.94
CA GLN A 180 7.46 -9.70 17.22
C GLN A 180 6.66 -9.87 15.92
N LEU A 181 5.54 -9.19 15.79
CA LEU A 181 4.78 -9.18 14.54
C LEU A 181 4.41 -7.75 14.11
N HIS A 182 4.17 -7.57 12.84
CA HIS A 182 3.61 -6.34 12.30
C HIS A 182 2.09 -6.47 12.20
N THR A 183 1.35 -5.34 12.17
CA THR A 183 -0.10 -5.34 11.89
C THR A 183 -0.49 -6.22 10.68
N ALA A 184 0.39 -6.37 9.68
CA ALA A 184 0.15 -7.24 8.54
C ALA A 184 0.09 -8.73 8.88
N ASP A 185 0.69 -9.12 9.98
CA ASP A 185 0.80 -10.50 10.46
C ASP A 185 -0.16 -10.78 11.64
N TYR A 186 -0.89 -9.75 12.11
CA TYR A 186 -1.86 -9.87 13.21
C TYR A 186 -3.09 -10.63 12.74
N VAL A 187 -3.53 -11.59 13.56
CA VAL A 187 -4.70 -12.43 13.27
C VAL A 187 -5.83 -12.19 14.29
N ARG A 188 -5.54 -12.30 15.59
CA ARG A 188 -6.55 -12.20 16.67
C ARG A 188 -5.91 -11.87 18.02
N ALA A 189 -6.71 -11.31 18.92
CA ALA A 189 -6.25 -10.89 20.24
C ALA A 189 -5.92 -12.10 21.16
N GLU A 190 -6.61 -13.22 21.01
CA GLU A 190 -6.46 -14.43 21.84
C GLU A 190 -5.04 -15.01 21.77
N ASP A 191 -4.30 -14.76 20.71
CA ASP A 191 -2.90 -15.18 20.56
C ASP A 191 -1.98 -14.51 21.61
N PHE A 192 -2.47 -13.46 22.28
CA PHE A 192 -1.75 -12.68 23.31
C PHE A 192 -2.33 -12.85 24.72
N ALA A 193 -3.20 -13.85 24.93
CA ALA A 193 -3.86 -14.06 26.23
C ALA A 193 -2.86 -14.19 27.38
N GLY A 194 -3.04 -13.38 28.42
CA GLY A 194 -2.17 -13.34 29.61
C GLY A 194 -0.77 -12.76 29.40
N GLN A 195 -0.46 -12.24 28.22
CA GLN A 195 0.83 -11.65 27.90
C GLN A 195 0.83 -10.13 28.16
N ARG A 196 2.03 -9.58 28.42
CA ARG A 196 2.29 -8.15 28.40
C ARG A 196 2.82 -7.77 27.02
N VAL A 197 2.04 -6.97 26.29
CA VAL A 197 2.24 -6.68 24.87
C VAL A 197 2.53 -5.20 24.65
N ALA A 198 3.65 -4.89 24.01
CA ALA A 198 3.92 -3.54 23.52
C ALA A 198 3.20 -3.30 22.17
N ILE A 199 2.32 -2.31 22.14
CA ILE A 199 1.70 -1.83 20.90
C ILE A 199 2.46 -0.59 20.44
N VAL A 200 3.17 -0.71 19.30
CA VAL A 200 4.04 0.36 18.81
C VAL A 200 3.42 1.04 17.60
N GLY A 201 3.00 2.29 17.77
CA GLY A 201 2.44 3.11 16.69
C GLY A 201 1.44 4.13 17.19
N GLY A 202 1.25 5.21 16.42
CA GLY A 202 0.32 6.31 16.73
C GLY A 202 -0.82 6.42 15.72
N GLY A 203 -1.19 5.32 15.06
CA GLY A 203 -2.27 5.29 14.07
C GLY A 203 -3.50 4.50 14.53
N ILE A 204 -4.54 4.47 13.69
CA ILE A 204 -5.82 3.79 13.97
C ILE A 204 -5.60 2.30 14.26
N SER A 205 -4.74 1.61 13.50
CA SER A 205 -4.46 0.18 13.74
C SER A 205 -3.83 -0.07 15.10
N ALA A 206 -2.95 0.84 15.58
CA ALA A 206 -2.37 0.71 16.93
C ALA A 206 -3.45 0.77 18.00
N LEU A 207 -4.40 1.70 17.87
CA LEU A 207 -5.52 1.82 18.81
C LEU A 207 -6.46 0.61 18.76
N GLY A 208 -6.73 0.08 17.55
CA GLY A 208 -7.52 -1.15 17.41
C GLY A 208 -6.88 -2.33 18.15
N HIS A 209 -5.61 -2.62 17.85
CA HIS A 209 -4.89 -3.72 18.54
C HIS A 209 -4.75 -3.48 20.05
N LEU A 210 -4.56 -2.21 20.47
CA LEU A 210 -4.50 -1.85 21.88
C LEU A 210 -5.79 -2.24 22.61
N LEU A 211 -6.94 -1.88 22.04
CA LEU A 211 -8.25 -2.17 22.63
C LEU A 211 -8.55 -3.68 22.64
N GLU A 212 -8.34 -4.35 21.52
CA GLU A 212 -8.62 -5.79 21.41
C GLU A 212 -7.75 -6.63 22.35
N ILE A 213 -6.44 -6.38 22.38
CA ILE A 213 -5.50 -7.15 23.19
C ILE A 213 -5.67 -6.84 24.69
N ALA A 214 -6.09 -5.62 25.05
CA ALA A 214 -6.36 -5.25 26.45
C ALA A 214 -7.49 -6.07 27.09
N GLU A 215 -8.34 -6.71 26.31
CA GLU A 215 -9.39 -7.59 26.80
C GLU A 215 -8.86 -8.95 27.29
N VAL A 216 -7.68 -9.37 26.80
CA VAL A 216 -7.11 -10.71 27.05
C VAL A 216 -5.72 -10.67 27.67
N GLY A 217 -5.04 -9.53 27.69
CA GLY A 217 -3.68 -9.35 28.19
C GLY A 217 -3.42 -7.94 28.70
N GLU A 218 -2.17 -7.66 29.07
CA GLU A 218 -1.73 -6.33 29.48
C GLU A 218 -1.11 -5.61 28.29
N THR A 219 -1.54 -4.37 27.99
CA THR A 219 -1.03 -3.61 26.86
C THR A 219 -0.25 -2.38 27.30
N LEU A 220 0.88 -2.12 26.65
CA LEU A 220 1.71 -0.93 26.81
C LEU A 220 1.79 -0.19 25.47
N TRP A 221 1.36 1.07 25.45
CA TRP A 221 1.30 1.84 24.21
C TRP A 221 2.53 2.73 23.99
N TYR A 222 3.29 2.46 22.94
CA TYR A 222 4.51 3.20 22.59
C TYR A 222 4.35 4.00 21.31
N THR A 223 4.71 5.28 21.37
CA THR A 223 4.70 6.14 20.18
C THR A 223 5.96 7.02 20.12
N ARG A 224 6.41 7.29 18.89
CA ARG A 224 7.54 8.19 18.66
C ARG A 224 7.20 9.66 18.93
N ARG A 225 5.98 10.06 18.68
CA ARG A 225 5.47 11.44 18.86
C ARG A 225 4.18 11.37 19.65
N GLU A 226 3.87 12.45 20.38
CA GLU A 226 2.60 12.60 21.05
C GLU A 226 1.45 12.48 20.05
N PRO A 227 0.50 11.56 20.24
CA PRO A 227 -0.68 11.45 19.41
C PRO A 227 -1.59 12.66 19.63
N VAL A 228 -2.12 13.20 18.53
CA VAL A 228 -3.07 14.30 18.59
C VAL A 228 -4.47 13.74 18.38
N PHE A 229 -5.31 13.87 19.39
CA PHE A 229 -6.72 13.51 19.31
C PHE A 229 -7.58 14.74 19.03
N GLN A 230 -8.59 14.56 18.19
CA GLN A 230 -9.53 15.61 17.81
C GLN A 230 -10.97 15.23 18.20
N ASP A 231 -11.70 16.20 18.73
CA ASP A 231 -13.12 16.05 19.09
C ASP A 231 -14.07 16.23 17.91
N LEU A 232 -13.54 16.58 16.76
CA LEU A 232 -14.33 16.86 15.59
C LEU A 232 -14.76 15.56 14.92
N SER A 233 -16.05 15.40 14.65
CA SER A 233 -16.50 14.54 13.56
C SER A 233 -15.69 14.92 12.32
N PHE A 234 -15.13 13.94 11.63
CA PHE A 234 -14.36 14.16 10.41
C PHE A 234 -15.23 14.96 9.41
N THR A 235 -15.03 16.27 9.37
CA THR A 235 -15.77 17.10 8.43
C THR A 235 -15.15 16.94 7.05
N GLU A 236 -15.98 17.05 6.01
CA GLU A 236 -15.52 16.99 4.62
C GLU A 236 -14.45 18.07 4.33
N GLU A 237 -14.48 19.17 5.06
CA GLU A 237 -13.53 20.28 4.95
C GLU A 237 -12.14 19.91 5.50
N LEU A 238 -12.05 19.33 6.70
CA LEU A 238 -10.83 18.79 7.27
C LEU A 238 -10.22 17.70 6.38
N GLY A 239 -11.06 16.84 5.81
CA GLY A 239 -10.63 15.83 4.84
C GLY A 239 -10.03 16.45 3.57
N ARG A 240 -10.64 17.53 3.05
CA ARG A 240 -10.13 18.26 1.89
C ARG A 240 -8.80 18.95 2.16
N GLU A 241 -8.64 19.60 3.32
CA GLU A 241 -7.40 20.26 3.71
C GLU A 241 -6.24 19.25 3.88
N ALA A 242 -6.50 18.12 4.54
CA ALA A 242 -5.51 17.06 4.69
C ALA A 242 -5.05 16.50 3.33
N VAL A 243 -6.00 16.24 2.42
CA VAL A 243 -5.72 15.78 1.06
C VAL A 243 -4.91 16.84 0.29
N ALA A 244 -5.28 18.13 0.38
CA ALA A 244 -4.56 19.21 -0.28
C ALA A 244 -3.14 19.36 0.27
N GLY A 245 -2.92 19.16 1.56
CA GLY A 245 -1.58 19.13 2.19
C GLY A 245 -0.71 17.99 1.64
N VAL A 246 -1.27 16.80 1.53
CA VAL A 246 -0.57 15.64 0.94
C VAL A 246 -0.28 15.87 -0.55
N GLU A 247 -1.23 16.42 -1.30
CA GLU A 247 -1.08 16.72 -2.73
C GLU A 247 0.06 17.71 -2.98
N ARG A 248 0.15 18.77 -2.19
CA ARG A 248 1.25 19.74 -2.27
C ARG A 248 2.61 19.08 -2.06
N ARG A 249 2.75 18.26 -1.01
CA ARG A 249 3.99 17.52 -0.73
C ARG A 249 4.39 16.60 -1.88
N VAL A 250 3.43 15.91 -2.47
CA VAL A 250 3.66 15.01 -3.62
C VAL A 250 4.07 15.83 -4.85
N ARG A 251 3.43 16.96 -5.12
CA ARG A 251 3.81 17.85 -6.24
C ARG A 251 5.24 18.39 -6.08
N GLU A 252 5.66 18.68 -4.85
CA GLU A 252 7.02 19.10 -4.50
C GLU A 252 8.02 17.94 -4.47
N GLY A 253 7.59 16.69 -4.70
CA GLY A 253 8.43 15.50 -4.65
C GLY A 253 8.96 15.20 -3.25
N LEU A 254 8.27 15.61 -2.21
CA LEU A 254 8.61 15.28 -0.83
C LEU A 254 8.09 13.89 -0.44
N PRO A 255 8.73 13.19 0.51
CA PRO A 255 8.23 11.91 1.00
C PRO A 255 6.79 12.02 1.51
N VAL A 256 5.96 11.06 1.12
CA VAL A 256 4.55 11.00 1.54
C VAL A 256 4.47 10.49 2.98
N GLY A 257 3.80 11.26 3.85
CA GLY A 257 3.40 10.82 5.18
C GLY A 257 2.08 10.04 5.18
N SER A 258 1.72 9.43 6.32
CA SER A 258 0.40 8.83 6.48
C SER A 258 -0.68 9.91 6.58
N VAL A 259 -1.92 9.61 6.13
CA VAL A 259 -3.06 10.54 6.25
C VAL A 259 -3.29 10.91 7.71
N VAL A 260 -3.22 9.95 8.64
CA VAL A 260 -3.37 10.18 10.09
C VAL A 260 -2.34 11.17 10.65
N SER A 261 -1.15 11.23 10.06
CA SER A 261 -0.14 12.23 10.48
C SER A 261 -0.54 13.67 10.17
N HIS A 262 -1.57 13.88 9.37
CA HIS A 262 -2.10 15.19 8.98
C HIS A 262 -3.47 15.47 9.61
N THR A 263 -4.28 14.43 9.85
CA THR A 263 -5.65 14.59 10.37
C THR A 263 -5.75 14.38 11.89
N GLY A 264 -4.73 13.78 12.52
CA GLY A 264 -4.84 13.32 13.90
C GLY A 264 -5.76 12.08 14.02
N LEU A 265 -6.03 11.70 15.26
CA LEU A 265 -6.92 10.62 15.66
C LEU A 265 -8.27 11.22 16.08
N VAL A 266 -9.37 10.60 15.69
CA VAL A 266 -10.72 11.05 16.08
C VAL A 266 -11.15 10.30 17.34
N TRP A 267 -11.68 11.04 18.32
CA TRP A 267 -12.30 10.43 19.50
C TRP A 267 -13.55 9.65 19.11
N THR A 268 -13.57 8.37 19.50
CA THR A 268 -14.75 7.51 19.43
C THR A 268 -15.20 7.12 20.82
N PRO A 269 -16.45 6.69 21.05
CA PRO A 269 -16.89 6.22 22.38
C PRO A 269 -15.99 5.13 22.98
N PRO A 270 -15.54 4.09 22.25
CA PRO A 270 -14.59 3.12 22.78
C PRO A 270 -13.25 3.72 23.22
N LEU A 271 -12.69 4.66 22.45
CA LEU A 271 -11.43 5.32 22.79
C LEU A 271 -11.57 6.22 24.02
N ARG A 272 -12.70 6.89 24.22
CA ARG A 272 -12.96 7.66 25.44
C ARG A 272 -13.05 6.76 26.67
N ALA A 273 -13.73 5.61 26.56
CA ALA A 273 -13.81 4.63 27.63
C ALA A 273 -12.42 4.08 27.97
N ALA A 274 -11.62 3.74 26.97
CA ALA A 274 -10.24 3.27 27.14
C ALA A 274 -9.33 4.33 27.81
N ALA A 275 -9.50 5.60 27.46
CA ALA A 275 -8.78 6.69 28.10
C ALA A 275 -9.13 6.83 29.59
N GLN A 276 -10.41 6.70 29.96
CA GLN A 276 -10.86 6.71 31.35
C GLN A 276 -10.30 5.53 32.16
N GLN A 277 -10.07 4.40 31.51
CA GLN A 277 -9.46 3.20 32.11
C GLN A 277 -7.93 3.27 32.15
N GLY A 278 -7.32 4.34 31.60
CA GLY A 278 -5.86 4.49 31.55
C GLY A 278 -5.17 3.69 30.44
N LEU A 279 -5.90 2.99 29.59
CA LEU A 279 -5.34 2.17 28.50
C LEU A 279 -4.60 3.03 27.44
N LEU A 280 -4.96 4.30 27.30
CA LEU A 280 -4.30 5.22 26.41
C LEU A 280 -3.12 5.98 27.06
N ALA A 281 -2.58 5.49 28.17
CA ALA A 281 -1.38 6.02 28.80
C ALA A 281 -0.17 5.77 27.89
N ARG A 282 0.15 6.80 27.09
CA ARG A 282 1.23 6.73 26.12
C ARG A 282 2.60 6.68 26.79
N ARG A 283 3.49 5.82 26.27
CA ARG A 283 4.92 5.79 26.61
C ARG A 283 5.77 6.36 25.44
N PRO A 284 6.85 7.10 25.71
CA PRO A 284 7.84 7.41 24.70
C PRO A 284 8.43 6.14 24.08
N MET A 285 8.88 6.23 22.82
CA MET A 285 9.49 5.09 22.17
C MET A 285 10.72 4.61 22.95
N PHE A 286 10.81 3.31 23.20
CA PHE A 286 11.96 2.67 23.83
C PHE A 286 13.21 2.75 22.91
N THR A 287 14.39 2.62 23.50
CA THR A 287 15.68 2.82 22.81
C THR A 287 16.26 1.54 22.23
N ARG A 288 16.03 0.38 22.85
CA ARG A 288 16.50 -0.92 22.39
C ARG A 288 15.63 -2.05 22.95
N LEU A 289 15.77 -3.24 22.36
CA LEU A 289 15.20 -4.47 22.90
C LEU A 289 16.25 -5.19 23.76
N THR A 290 15.75 -6.02 24.67
CA THR A 290 16.53 -7.01 25.44
C THR A 290 15.93 -8.41 25.21
N PRO A 291 16.58 -9.50 25.64
CA PRO A 291 16.00 -10.84 25.51
C PRO A 291 14.57 -10.98 26.06
N HIS A 292 14.20 -10.19 27.06
CA HIS A 292 12.90 -10.34 27.76
C HIS A 292 12.08 -9.05 27.82
N GLY A 293 12.42 -8.03 27.02
CA GLY A 293 11.68 -6.77 27.06
C GLY A 293 12.31 -5.65 26.27
N VAL A 294 12.14 -4.44 26.77
CA VAL A 294 12.65 -3.20 26.16
C VAL A 294 13.29 -2.30 27.19
N VAL A 295 14.23 -1.46 26.75
CA VAL A 295 14.80 -0.40 27.57
C VAL A 295 14.14 0.92 27.22
N GLU A 296 13.44 1.50 28.17
CA GLU A 296 12.76 2.79 28.08
C GLU A 296 13.75 3.93 27.82
N ALA A 297 13.21 5.11 27.47
CA ALA A 297 14.05 6.30 27.22
C ALA A 297 14.83 6.77 28.48
N ASP A 298 14.32 6.46 29.68
CA ASP A 298 14.98 6.78 30.97
C ASP A 298 15.97 5.71 31.44
N GLY A 299 16.12 4.64 30.67
CA GLY A 299 17.01 3.51 30.98
C GLY A 299 16.35 2.37 31.77
N THR A 300 15.10 2.50 32.18
CA THR A 300 14.34 1.44 32.87
C THR A 300 14.11 0.28 31.92
N GLU A 301 14.26 -0.96 32.38
CA GLU A 301 13.91 -2.15 31.64
C GLU A 301 12.45 -2.56 31.94
N THR A 302 11.64 -2.74 30.88
CA THR A 302 10.25 -3.21 30.96
C THR A 302 10.16 -4.58 30.30
N ALA A 303 9.74 -5.59 31.08
CA ALA A 303 9.53 -6.94 30.58
C ALA A 303 8.32 -7.01 29.64
N LEU A 304 8.45 -7.77 28.55
CA LEU A 304 7.43 -7.98 27.54
C LEU A 304 7.50 -9.40 26.97
N GLU A 305 6.36 -9.97 26.65
CA GLU A 305 6.25 -11.23 25.94
C GLU A 305 6.03 -11.04 24.43
N ALA A 306 5.44 -9.90 24.03
CA ALA A 306 5.20 -9.64 22.62
C ALA A 306 5.29 -8.15 22.25
N ILE A 307 5.54 -7.88 20.95
CA ILE A 307 5.55 -6.54 20.35
C ILE A 307 4.72 -6.59 19.07
N VAL A 308 3.69 -5.75 18.98
CA VAL A 308 2.91 -5.52 17.77
C VAL A 308 3.34 -4.20 17.13
N TRP A 309 4.00 -4.29 15.99
CA TRP A 309 4.46 -3.15 15.21
C TRP A 309 3.33 -2.59 14.34
N ALA A 310 2.55 -1.66 14.86
CA ALA A 310 1.52 -0.92 14.13
C ALA A 310 2.12 0.36 13.50
N THR A 311 3.28 0.23 12.90
CA THR A 311 4.15 1.31 12.42
C THR A 311 3.91 1.68 10.96
N GLY A 312 2.83 1.13 10.37
CA GLY A 312 2.38 1.44 9.03
C GLY A 312 3.17 0.74 7.93
N PHE A 313 2.96 1.19 6.72
CA PHE A 313 3.42 0.55 5.49
C PHE A 313 4.13 1.55 4.59
N ARG A 314 5.00 1.06 3.70
CA ARG A 314 5.60 1.82 2.62
C ARG A 314 4.96 1.45 1.28
N HIS A 315 4.99 2.35 0.31
CA HIS A 315 4.51 2.04 -1.04
C HIS A 315 5.36 0.96 -1.70
N GLU A 316 4.71 0.00 -2.37
CA GLU A 316 5.43 -1.02 -3.14
C GLU A 316 5.79 -0.49 -4.52
N LEU A 317 7.01 0.01 -4.63
CA LEU A 317 7.56 0.65 -5.83
C LEU A 317 8.93 0.09 -6.23
N ARG A 318 9.36 -1.02 -5.61
CA ARG A 318 10.71 -1.59 -5.87
C ARG A 318 10.91 -2.02 -7.31
N HIS A 319 9.85 -2.54 -7.92
CA HIS A 319 9.87 -2.96 -9.33
C HIS A 319 10.06 -1.78 -10.30
N LEU A 320 9.79 -0.55 -9.88
CA LEU A 320 10.02 0.69 -10.63
C LEU A 320 11.41 1.30 -10.39
N ALA A 321 12.24 0.69 -9.54
CA ALA A 321 13.56 1.24 -9.20
C ALA A 321 14.49 1.50 -10.40
N PRO A 322 14.47 0.67 -11.48
CA PRO A 322 15.31 0.93 -12.65
C PRO A 322 15.03 2.25 -13.35
N LEU A 323 13.83 2.82 -13.17
CA LEU A 323 13.40 4.07 -13.80
C LEU A 323 13.88 5.32 -13.05
N GLY A 324 14.53 5.17 -11.89
CA GLY A 324 15.15 6.28 -11.17
C GLY A 324 14.21 7.39 -10.70
N LEU A 325 12.93 7.09 -10.44
CA LEU A 325 11.86 8.09 -10.22
C LEU A 325 12.01 8.95 -8.97
N ARG A 326 12.84 8.51 -7.99
CA ARG A 326 13.01 9.26 -6.73
C ARG A 326 13.97 10.42 -6.89
N ASN A 327 13.53 11.58 -6.45
CA ASN A 327 14.38 12.75 -6.40
C ASN A 327 15.32 12.75 -5.18
N ARG A 328 16.15 13.80 -5.05
CA ARG A 328 17.10 13.98 -3.93
C ARG A 328 16.46 13.99 -2.53
N HIS A 329 15.16 14.26 -2.42
CA HIS A 329 14.41 14.24 -1.16
C HIS A 329 13.80 12.87 -0.85
N GLY A 330 13.98 11.88 -1.74
CA GLY A 330 13.47 10.52 -1.60
C GLY A 330 12.00 10.32 -1.95
N GLY A 331 11.29 11.38 -2.37
CA GLY A 331 9.92 11.34 -2.88
C GLY A 331 9.88 11.24 -4.41
N ILE A 332 8.68 11.02 -4.94
CA ILE A 332 8.38 11.03 -6.37
C ILE A 332 7.40 12.18 -6.63
N ALA A 333 7.79 13.11 -7.50
CA ALA A 333 6.92 14.21 -7.88
C ALA A 333 5.82 13.74 -8.85
N LEU A 334 4.57 14.11 -8.57
CA LEU A 334 3.43 13.79 -9.44
C LEU A 334 2.73 15.06 -9.92
N ASP A 335 2.26 15.00 -11.16
CA ASP A 335 1.21 15.87 -11.70
C ASP A 335 -0.09 15.05 -11.77
N GLY A 336 -0.97 15.25 -10.78
CA GLY A 336 -2.12 14.39 -10.56
C GLY A 336 -1.70 12.98 -10.18
N THR A 337 -1.86 12.02 -11.09
CA THR A 337 -1.41 10.62 -10.91
C THR A 337 -0.15 10.29 -11.71
N ALA A 338 0.20 11.13 -12.71
CA ALA A 338 1.35 10.92 -13.56
C ALA A 338 2.64 11.33 -12.84
N VAL A 339 3.72 10.58 -13.03
CA VAL A 339 5.07 10.99 -12.61
C VAL A 339 5.47 12.21 -13.41
N ALA A 340 5.92 13.28 -12.75
CA ALA A 340 6.18 14.56 -13.37
C ALA A 340 7.23 14.47 -14.50
N ASP A 341 8.29 13.69 -14.27
CA ASP A 341 9.41 13.51 -15.19
C ASP A 341 9.21 12.34 -16.18
N ASP A 342 8.18 11.51 -15.98
CA ASP A 342 7.84 10.39 -16.86
C ASP A 342 6.33 10.15 -16.94
N PRO A 343 5.61 10.84 -17.84
CA PRO A 343 4.15 10.75 -17.93
C PRO A 343 3.61 9.39 -18.41
N ARG A 344 4.49 8.45 -18.83
CA ARG A 344 4.12 7.06 -19.11
C ARG A 344 3.73 6.30 -17.83
N LEU A 345 4.12 6.82 -16.66
CA LEU A 345 3.95 6.17 -15.37
C LEU A 345 2.91 6.92 -14.54
N HIS A 346 1.92 6.20 -14.06
CA HIS A 346 0.95 6.70 -13.10
C HIS A 346 1.04 5.91 -11.80
N LEU A 347 1.05 6.61 -10.65
CA LEU A 347 1.07 6.00 -9.33
C LEU A 347 -0.31 6.14 -8.67
N LEU A 348 -1.09 5.08 -8.72
CA LEU A 348 -2.40 4.96 -8.07
C LEU A 348 -2.21 4.41 -6.66
N GLY A 349 -2.92 4.96 -5.68
CA GLY A 349 -2.71 4.59 -4.27
C GLY A 349 -1.45 5.23 -3.66
N TYR A 350 -0.87 6.25 -4.30
CA TYR A 350 0.26 7.03 -3.81
C TYR A 350 -0.20 8.44 -3.44
N GLY A 351 0.25 8.95 -2.29
CA GLY A 351 -0.13 10.29 -1.86
C GLY A 351 -1.64 10.48 -1.65
N PRO A 352 -2.26 11.47 -2.31
CA PRO A 352 -3.69 11.79 -2.14
C PRO A 352 -4.62 10.64 -2.52
N SER A 353 -4.14 9.72 -3.37
CA SER A 353 -4.92 8.57 -3.83
C SER A 353 -4.82 7.34 -2.93
N ALA A 354 -4.18 7.44 -1.77
CA ALA A 354 -3.99 6.30 -0.84
C ALA A 354 -5.25 5.96 0.00
N SER A 355 -6.35 6.67 -0.16
CA SER A 355 -7.66 6.35 0.45
C SER A 355 -8.59 5.63 -0.53
N THR A 356 -9.64 5.00 -0.04
CA THR A 356 -10.63 4.31 -0.90
C THR A 356 -11.30 5.28 -1.89
N ILE A 357 -11.69 6.48 -1.43
CA ILE A 357 -12.24 7.55 -2.29
C ILE A 357 -11.19 8.02 -3.29
N GLY A 358 -9.97 8.29 -2.82
CA GLY A 358 -8.85 8.73 -3.63
C GLY A 358 -8.47 7.73 -4.70
N ALA A 359 -8.50 6.42 -4.39
CA ALA A 359 -8.20 5.35 -5.32
C ALA A 359 -9.17 5.33 -6.52
N ASN A 360 -10.48 5.47 -6.28
CA ASN A 360 -11.47 5.50 -7.36
C ASN A 360 -11.30 6.73 -8.26
N ARG A 361 -11.10 7.90 -7.67
CA ARG A 361 -10.85 9.15 -8.43
C ARG A 361 -9.55 9.06 -9.24
N ALA A 362 -8.51 8.49 -8.66
CA ALA A 362 -7.21 8.31 -9.30
C ALA A 362 -7.28 7.36 -10.50
N GLY A 363 -8.00 6.23 -10.41
CA GLY A 363 -8.21 5.32 -11.53
C GLY A 363 -8.83 6.04 -12.74
N ARG A 364 -9.89 6.82 -12.50
CA ARG A 364 -10.54 7.63 -13.55
C ARG A 364 -9.59 8.71 -14.12
N ALA A 365 -8.92 9.44 -13.25
CA ALA A 365 -8.02 10.54 -13.64
C ALA A 365 -6.84 10.02 -14.47
N ALA A 366 -6.23 8.93 -14.02
CA ALA A 366 -5.11 8.29 -14.71
C ALA A 366 -5.49 7.85 -16.13
N VAL A 367 -6.62 7.16 -16.30
CA VAL A 367 -7.07 6.73 -17.63
C VAL A 367 -7.38 7.92 -18.54
N ASN A 368 -8.03 8.96 -18.02
CA ASN A 368 -8.32 10.16 -18.80
C ASN A 368 -7.04 10.92 -19.22
N ARG A 369 -6.02 10.97 -18.36
CA ARG A 369 -4.74 11.59 -18.67
C ARG A 369 -3.96 10.74 -19.67
N LEU A 370 -3.86 9.44 -19.42
CA LEU A 370 -3.21 8.49 -20.32
C LEU A 370 -3.72 8.59 -21.75
N LEU A 371 -5.02 8.67 -21.97
CA LEU A 371 -5.61 8.80 -23.31
C LEU A 371 -5.15 10.06 -24.02
N LYS A 372 -5.01 11.18 -23.30
CA LYS A 372 -4.51 12.43 -23.86
C LYS A 372 -3.04 12.32 -24.23
N ASP A 373 -2.25 11.65 -23.40
CA ASP A 373 -0.81 11.53 -23.61
C ASP A 373 -0.49 10.50 -24.73
N LEU A 374 -1.22 9.38 -24.80
CA LEU A 374 -1.10 8.41 -25.90
C LEU A 374 -1.51 8.98 -27.26
N ALA A 375 -2.51 9.87 -27.30
CA ALA A 375 -2.93 10.51 -28.55
C ALA A 375 -1.90 11.51 -29.09
N ARG A 376 -0.99 12.01 -28.24
CA ARG A 376 0.08 12.95 -28.63
C ARG A 376 1.32 12.26 -29.19
N VAL A 377 1.49 10.97 -28.93
CA VAL A 377 2.63 10.17 -29.42
C VAL A 377 2.13 9.27 -30.54
N PRO A 378 2.44 9.55 -31.81
CA PRO A 378 2.07 8.68 -32.91
C PRO A 378 2.64 7.28 -32.72
N VAL A 379 1.84 6.26 -33.02
CA VAL A 379 2.35 4.89 -33.13
C VAL A 379 3.30 4.89 -34.34
N ALA A 380 4.58 4.62 -34.13
CA ALA A 380 5.46 4.28 -35.23
C ALA A 380 4.88 3.04 -35.93
N ALA A 381 4.58 3.20 -37.21
CA ALA A 381 3.97 2.18 -38.05
C ALA A 381 4.89 0.96 -38.25
#